data_3d4c1137cdcb799c8589d27337a5cdbe
#
_entry.id   3d4c1137cdcb799c8589d27337a5cdbe
#
_cell.length_a   1.000
_cell.length_b   1.000
_cell.length_c   1.000
_cell.angle_alpha   90.00
_cell.angle_beta   90.00
_cell.angle_gamma   90.00
#
_symmetry.space_group_name_H-M   'P 1'
#
loop_
_entity.id
_entity.type
_entity.pdbx_description
1 polymer ?
#
loop_
_entity_poly.entity_id
_entity_poly.type
_entity_poly.pdbx_seq_one_letter_code
_entity_poly.pdbx_strand_id
1 'polypeptide(L)'
;MILENNFVRLEVLNESHLEFLYEFIHQQEIWKYSLSPIKTKEDIKKYVETAIQYYHEGSQLPFIVFDKLNNKYVGSTRLYEISTSNKRAKLGYTWYDKAVQGTKVNKSCKYLLLDYAFNQLDFNRIEFNADVRNEKSIFAMKSLGAEAEGVLRKHTILPDGYCRDTIVLSILKDDWNKDLSEKLRQKLV
;
A
#
# COMPACT_ATOMS: atom_id res chain seq x y z
N MET A 1 4.36 14.02 -9.07
CA MET A 1 4.02 12.75 -9.74
C MET A 1 2.59 12.39 -9.41
N ILE A 2 1.80 12.00 -10.41
CA ILE A 2 0.42 11.53 -10.28
C ILE A 2 0.29 10.23 -11.06
N LEU A 3 -0.35 9.22 -10.47
CA LEU A 3 -0.75 7.98 -11.14
C LEU A 3 -2.27 7.88 -11.06
N GLU A 4 -2.97 7.67 -12.18
CA GLU A 4 -4.42 7.67 -12.16
C GLU A 4 -5.06 6.75 -13.20
N ASN A 5 -6.30 6.36 -12.93
CA ASN A 5 -7.22 5.71 -13.86
C ASN A 5 -8.64 6.27 -13.68
N ASN A 6 -9.64 5.59 -14.20
CA ASN A 6 -11.04 6.05 -14.11
C ASN A 6 -11.59 6.07 -12.67
N PHE A 7 -11.00 5.34 -11.73
CA PHE A 7 -11.52 5.14 -10.36
C PHE A 7 -10.76 5.94 -9.31
N VAL A 8 -9.43 6.01 -9.45
CA VAL A 8 -8.58 6.63 -8.42
C VAL A 8 -7.50 7.51 -9.03
N ARG A 9 -7.03 8.46 -8.21
CA ARG A 9 -5.83 9.24 -8.43
C ARG A 9 -4.92 9.09 -7.21
N LEU A 10 -3.67 8.71 -7.44
CA LEU A 10 -2.62 8.62 -6.46
C LEU A 10 -1.73 9.86 -6.59
N GLU A 11 -1.64 10.64 -5.55
CA GLU A 11 -0.80 11.84 -5.47
C GLU A 11 0.30 11.60 -4.44
N VAL A 12 1.52 12.12 -4.69
CA VAL A 12 2.58 12.02 -3.69
C VAL A 12 2.13 12.69 -2.40
N LEU A 13 2.20 11.95 -1.30
CA LEU A 13 1.79 12.42 0.02
C LEU A 13 2.67 13.59 0.47
N ASN A 14 2.05 14.66 0.94
CA ASN A 14 2.70 15.85 1.48
C ASN A 14 1.87 16.50 2.60
N GLU A 15 2.38 17.55 3.20
CA GLU A 15 1.75 18.21 4.36
C GLU A 15 0.37 18.79 4.08
N SER A 16 0.08 19.23 2.84
CA SER A 16 -1.25 19.77 2.49
C SER A 16 -2.38 18.76 2.60
N HIS A 17 -2.03 17.46 2.70
CA HIS A 17 -3.00 16.38 2.84
C HIS A 17 -3.38 16.07 4.30
N LEU A 18 -2.74 16.72 5.30
CA LEU A 18 -2.94 16.42 6.72
C LEU A 18 -4.40 16.53 7.16
N GLU A 19 -5.11 17.59 6.75
CA GLU A 19 -6.50 17.82 7.16
C GLU A 19 -7.42 16.68 6.69
N PHE A 20 -7.21 16.16 5.48
CA PHE A 20 -7.97 15.02 4.96
C PHE A 20 -7.69 13.73 5.74
N LEU A 21 -6.46 13.55 6.23
CA LEU A 21 -6.06 12.33 6.94
C LEU A 21 -6.58 12.31 8.38
N TYR A 22 -6.84 13.47 8.99
CA TYR A 22 -7.38 13.54 10.35
C TYR A 22 -8.76 12.89 10.50
N GLU A 23 -9.54 12.81 9.43
CA GLU A 23 -10.85 12.16 9.43
C GLU A 23 -10.76 10.65 9.76
N PHE A 24 -9.59 10.02 9.50
CA PHE A 24 -9.39 8.57 9.67
C PHE A 24 -8.91 8.16 11.06
N ILE A 25 -8.56 9.12 11.95
CA ILE A 25 -8.08 8.82 13.32
C ILE A 25 -9.08 7.96 14.09
N HIS A 26 -10.38 8.25 13.93
CA HIS A 26 -11.44 7.56 14.66
C HIS A 26 -11.76 6.15 14.12
N GLN A 27 -11.25 5.81 12.94
CA GLN A 27 -11.48 4.50 12.34
C GLN A 27 -10.44 3.47 12.83
N GLN A 28 -10.44 3.15 14.12
CA GLN A 28 -9.41 2.30 14.76
C GLN A 28 -9.21 0.93 14.09
N GLU A 29 -10.22 0.40 13.43
CA GLU A 29 -10.14 -0.89 12.72
C GLU A 29 -9.12 -0.88 11.56
N ILE A 30 -8.94 0.27 10.88
CA ILE A 30 -7.98 0.37 9.77
C ILE A 30 -6.53 0.35 10.26
N TRP A 31 -6.31 0.70 11.53
CA TRP A 31 -5.00 0.75 12.17
C TRP A 31 -4.60 -0.52 12.91
N LYS A 32 -5.53 -1.47 13.06
CA LYS A 32 -5.37 -2.67 13.89
C LYS A 32 -4.08 -3.47 13.63
N TYR A 33 -3.65 -3.57 12.38
CA TYR A 33 -2.44 -4.29 11.98
C TYR A 33 -1.32 -3.36 11.54
N SER A 34 -1.47 -2.05 11.79
CA SER A 34 -0.45 -1.06 11.45
C SER A 34 0.73 -1.16 12.40
N LEU A 35 1.93 -0.97 11.85
CA LEU A 35 3.15 -0.79 12.64
C LEU A 35 3.22 0.61 13.27
N SER A 36 2.43 1.54 12.78
CA SER A 36 2.32 2.91 13.30
C SER A 36 0.95 3.08 13.95
N PRO A 37 0.85 3.13 15.28
CA PRO A 37 -0.42 3.38 15.95
C PRO A 37 -0.86 4.82 15.67
N ILE A 38 -2.07 4.98 15.16
CA ILE A 38 -2.67 6.28 14.89
C ILE A 38 -3.87 6.46 15.82
N LYS A 39 -3.75 7.40 16.76
CA LYS A 39 -4.79 7.73 17.75
C LYS A 39 -5.05 9.22 17.84
N THR A 40 -4.11 10.06 17.42
CA THR A 40 -4.12 11.51 17.57
C THR A 40 -3.75 12.21 16.26
N LYS A 41 -4.01 13.51 16.16
CA LYS A 41 -3.54 14.33 15.04
C LYS A 41 -2.00 14.35 14.96
N GLU A 42 -1.32 14.33 16.11
CA GLU A 42 0.14 14.29 16.15
C GLU A 42 0.70 12.99 15.57
N ASP A 43 0.04 11.84 15.80
CA ASP A 43 0.43 10.58 15.17
C ASP A 43 0.33 10.65 13.64
N ILE A 44 -0.75 11.24 13.10
CA ILE A 44 -0.91 11.46 11.66
C ILE A 44 0.18 12.39 11.14
N LYS A 45 0.45 13.49 11.83
CA LYS A 45 1.51 14.44 11.44
C LYS A 45 2.86 13.72 11.36
N LYS A 46 3.24 13.00 12.40
CA LYS A 46 4.48 12.20 12.42
C LYS A 46 4.52 11.14 11.32
N TYR A 47 3.38 10.49 11.03
CA TYR A 47 3.25 9.53 9.94
C TYR A 47 3.54 10.18 8.57
N VAL A 48 3.02 11.39 8.33
CA VAL A 48 3.23 12.15 7.09
C VAL A 48 4.66 12.67 7.00
N GLU A 49 5.19 13.30 8.07
CA GLU A 49 6.57 13.80 8.13
C GLU A 49 7.58 12.69 7.86
N THR A 50 7.42 11.54 8.50
CA THR A 50 8.27 10.36 8.28
C THR A 50 8.19 9.88 6.82
N ALA A 51 6.99 9.89 6.23
CA ALA A 51 6.82 9.50 4.83
C ALA A 51 7.50 10.48 3.87
N ILE A 52 7.42 11.78 4.13
CA ILE A 52 8.08 12.84 3.34
C ILE A 52 9.59 12.72 3.46
N GLN A 53 10.11 12.49 4.67
CA GLN A 53 11.55 12.27 4.88
C GLN A 53 12.05 11.12 4.02
N TYR A 54 11.44 9.93 4.11
CA TYR A 54 11.84 8.76 3.32
C TYR A 54 11.63 8.93 1.80
N TYR A 55 10.69 9.79 1.40
CA TYR A 55 10.53 10.18 0.00
C TYR A 55 11.75 10.97 -0.49
N HIS A 56 12.22 11.96 0.28
CA HIS A 56 13.41 12.74 -0.05
C HIS A 56 14.70 11.90 -0.04
N GLU A 57 14.77 10.89 0.80
CA GLU A 57 15.87 9.92 0.84
C GLU A 57 15.82 8.91 -0.34
N GLY A 58 14.75 8.92 -1.13
CA GLY A 58 14.56 7.99 -2.25
C GLY A 58 14.24 6.55 -1.84
N SER A 59 13.99 6.30 -0.54
CA SER A 59 13.74 4.97 0.00
C SER A 59 12.26 4.57 -0.02
N GLN A 60 11.35 5.55 -0.17
CA GLN A 60 9.91 5.34 -0.27
C GLN A 60 9.25 6.25 -1.31
N LEU A 61 8.12 5.79 -1.86
CA LEU A 61 7.18 6.57 -2.66
C LEU A 61 5.81 6.50 -1.99
N PRO A 62 5.48 7.46 -1.10
CA PRO A 62 4.20 7.50 -0.40
C PRO A 62 3.14 8.19 -1.24
N PHE A 63 1.93 7.65 -1.23
CA PHE A 63 0.78 8.22 -1.94
C PHE A 63 -0.42 8.38 -1.02
N ILE A 64 -1.12 9.48 -1.20
CA ILE A 64 -2.52 9.63 -0.80
C ILE A 64 -3.42 9.17 -1.94
N VAL A 65 -4.56 8.61 -1.60
CA VAL A 65 -5.50 8.02 -2.55
C VAL A 65 -6.75 8.87 -2.63
N PHE A 66 -7.02 9.42 -3.82
CA PHE A 66 -8.25 10.14 -4.14
C PHE A 66 -9.21 9.21 -4.89
N ASP A 67 -10.41 9.03 -4.36
CA ASP A 67 -11.51 8.31 -4.99
C ASP A 67 -12.27 9.26 -5.91
N LYS A 68 -12.18 9.02 -7.22
CA LYS A 68 -12.81 9.86 -8.24
C LYS A 68 -14.33 9.74 -8.25
N LEU A 69 -14.88 8.60 -7.82
CA LEU A 69 -16.32 8.39 -7.76
C LEU A 69 -16.98 9.23 -6.65
N ASN A 70 -16.35 9.24 -5.48
CA ASN A 70 -16.87 9.96 -4.31
C ASN A 70 -16.24 11.34 -4.13
N ASN A 71 -15.34 11.75 -5.02
CA ASN A 71 -14.64 13.05 -5.03
C ASN A 71 -13.99 13.39 -3.67
N LYS A 72 -13.29 12.41 -3.05
CA LYS A 72 -12.63 12.58 -1.74
C LYS A 72 -11.36 11.75 -1.58
N TYR A 73 -10.49 12.17 -0.68
CA TYR A 73 -9.36 11.35 -0.25
C TYR A 73 -9.84 10.22 0.68
N VAL A 74 -9.38 9.00 0.43
CA VAL A 74 -9.92 7.79 1.07
C VAL A 74 -8.86 6.86 1.67
N GLY A 75 -7.59 7.23 1.63
CA GLY A 75 -6.56 6.36 2.18
C GLY A 75 -5.14 6.71 1.74
N SER A 76 -4.22 5.82 2.07
CA SER A 76 -2.81 5.93 1.71
C SER A 76 -2.23 4.57 1.35
N THR A 77 -1.15 4.59 0.56
CA THR A 77 -0.38 3.40 0.19
C THR A 77 1.04 3.82 -0.21
N ARG A 78 2.03 2.91 -0.19
CA ARG A 78 3.42 3.24 -0.54
C ARG A 78 4.11 2.09 -1.27
N LEU A 79 5.07 2.46 -2.13
CA LEU A 79 6.24 1.64 -2.37
C LEU A 79 7.28 2.00 -1.30
N TYR A 80 7.91 1.01 -0.68
CA TYR A 80 8.89 1.22 0.40
C TYR A 80 10.00 0.17 0.35
N GLU A 81 11.07 0.37 1.11
CA GLU A 81 12.29 -0.42 1.00
C GLU A 81 12.75 -0.54 -0.47
N ILE A 82 12.73 0.59 -1.16
CA ILE A 82 13.12 0.67 -2.57
C ILE A 82 14.62 0.38 -2.68
N SER A 83 14.96 -0.64 -3.47
CA SER A 83 16.33 -0.99 -3.82
C SER A 83 16.48 -0.98 -5.33
N THR A 84 16.98 0.11 -5.86
CA THR A 84 17.23 0.28 -7.30
C THR A 84 18.31 -0.67 -7.81
N SER A 85 19.35 -0.92 -7.00
CA SER A 85 20.41 -1.89 -7.32
C SER A 85 19.93 -3.32 -7.46
N ASN A 86 18.93 -3.72 -6.64
CA ASN A 86 18.32 -5.05 -6.69
C ASN A 86 17.00 -5.05 -7.50
N LYS A 87 16.62 -3.92 -8.08
CA LYS A 87 15.38 -3.76 -8.87
C LYS A 87 14.14 -4.30 -8.15
N ARG A 88 13.96 -3.93 -6.88
CA ARG A 88 12.83 -4.39 -6.05
C ARG A 88 12.33 -3.33 -5.10
N ALA A 89 11.09 -3.49 -4.67
CA ALA A 89 10.49 -2.72 -3.59
C ALA A 89 9.45 -3.56 -2.85
N LYS A 90 8.98 -3.05 -1.72
CA LYS A 90 7.77 -3.54 -1.06
C LYS A 90 6.60 -2.61 -1.35
N LEU A 91 5.39 -3.16 -1.41
CA LEU A 91 4.15 -2.41 -1.53
C LEU A 91 3.30 -2.63 -0.28
N GLY A 92 3.08 -1.56 0.49
CA GLY A 92 2.37 -1.65 1.76
C GLY A 92 2.00 -0.29 2.34
N TYR A 93 1.97 -0.20 3.68
CA TYR A 93 1.43 0.97 4.40
C TYR A 93 0.04 1.36 3.88
N THR A 94 -0.71 0.33 3.43
CA THR A 94 -1.99 0.50 2.76
C THR A 94 -3.11 0.47 3.77
N TRP A 95 -3.88 1.53 3.78
CA TRP A 95 -5.12 1.63 4.53
C TRP A 95 -6.12 2.48 3.76
N TYR A 96 -7.39 2.18 3.93
CA TYR A 96 -8.49 2.87 3.27
C TYR A 96 -9.64 3.10 4.23
N ASP A 97 -10.37 4.19 4.00
CA ASP A 97 -11.69 4.44 4.58
C ASP A 97 -12.54 3.15 4.49
N LYS A 98 -13.20 2.81 5.59
CA LYS A 98 -14.08 1.64 5.67
C LYS A 98 -15.15 1.65 4.56
N ALA A 99 -15.63 2.83 4.17
CA ALA A 99 -16.66 2.99 3.15
C ALA A 99 -16.22 2.53 1.75
N VAL A 100 -14.92 2.52 1.45
CA VAL A 100 -14.41 2.11 0.13
C VAL A 100 -13.73 0.72 0.15
N GLN A 101 -13.72 0.04 1.30
CA GLN A 101 -13.23 -1.34 1.36
C GLN A 101 -14.16 -2.28 0.59
N GLY A 102 -13.58 -3.23 -0.15
CA GLY A 102 -14.34 -4.15 -1.01
C GLY A 102 -14.74 -3.56 -2.37
N THR A 103 -14.47 -2.27 -2.63
CA THR A 103 -14.71 -1.61 -3.92
C THR A 103 -13.54 -1.76 -4.90
N LYS A 104 -13.63 -1.12 -6.07
CA LYS A 104 -12.54 -1.08 -7.06
C LYS A 104 -11.32 -0.26 -6.60
N VAL A 105 -11.41 0.57 -5.53
CA VAL A 105 -10.34 1.49 -5.07
C VAL A 105 -9.03 0.75 -4.83
N ASN A 106 -9.04 -0.28 -3.96
CA ASN A 106 -7.80 -1.01 -3.64
C ASN A 106 -7.17 -1.67 -4.88
N LYS A 107 -7.98 -2.33 -5.72
CA LYS A 107 -7.47 -2.98 -6.94
C LYS A 107 -6.88 -1.97 -7.91
N SER A 108 -7.53 -0.81 -8.08
CA SER A 108 -7.05 0.28 -8.93
C SER A 108 -5.71 0.82 -8.45
N CYS A 109 -5.57 1.09 -7.14
CA CYS A 109 -4.32 1.55 -6.56
C CYS A 109 -3.19 0.54 -6.76
N LYS A 110 -3.48 -0.76 -6.50
CA LYS A 110 -2.48 -1.82 -6.66
C LYS A 110 -2.07 -1.98 -8.12
N TYR A 111 -3.03 -1.97 -9.05
CA TYR A 111 -2.73 -2.02 -10.48
C TYR A 111 -1.78 -0.88 -10.89
N LEU A 112 -2.12 0.37 -10.55
CA LEU A 112 -1.31 1.53 -10.91
C LEU A 112 0.11 1.47 -10.34
N LEU A 113 0.26 1.03 -9.08
CA LEU A 113 1.58 0.94 -8.44
C LEU A 113 2.42 -0.21 -8.97
N LEU A 114 1.80 -1.36 -9.30
CA LEU A 114 2.49 -2.49 -9.93
C LEU A 114 2.92 -2.13 -11.35
N ASP A 115 2.03 -1.50 -12.13
CA ASP A 115 2.34 -1.04 -13.48
C ASP A 115 3.50 -0.03 -13.47
N TYR A 116 3.44 0.95 -12.59
CA TYR A 116 4.51 1.92 -12.40
C TYR A 116 5.84 1.26 -12.01
N ALA A 117 5.81 0.33 -11.04
CA ALA A 117 7.00 -0.34 -10.55
C ALA A 117 7.66 -1.23 -11.62
N PHE A 118 6.88 -1.99 -12.40
CA PHE A 118 7.42 -2.90 -13.39
C PHE A 118 7.77 -2.20 -14.71
N ASN A 119 6.95 -1.26 -15.18
CA ASN A 119 7.08 -0.67 -16.50
C ASN A 119 7.83 0.66 -16.51
N GLN A 120 7.80 1.45 -15.41
CA GLN A 120 8.48 2.73 -15.33
C GLN A 120 9.78 2.67 -14.51
N LEU A 121 9.77 1.96 -13.37
CA LEU A 121 10.96 1.81 -12.53
C LEU A 121 11.81 0.58 -12.91
N ASP A 122 11.34 -0.25 -13.82
CA ASP A 122 12.03 -1.47 -14.29
C ASP A 122 12.38 -2.44 -13.14
N PHE A 123 11.52 -2.53 -12.11
CA PHE A 123 11.71 -3.47 -11.03
C PHE A 123 11.40 -4.89 -11.46
N ASN A 124 12.09 -5.88 -10.87
CA ASN A 124 11.88 -7.29 -11.15
C ASN A 124 10.89 -7.93 -10.17
N ARG A 125 10.71 -7.31 -8.98
CA ARG A 125 9.94 -7.90 -7.87
C ARG A 125 9.26 -6.83 -7.03
N ILE A 126 7.98 -7.07 -6.72
CA ILE A 126 7.25 -6.33 -5.69
C ILE A 126 6.81 -7.31 -4.61
N GLU A 127 7.25 -7.02 -3.38
CA GLU A 127 6.94 -7.80 -2.19
C GLU A 127 5.80 -7.18 -1.39
N PHE A 128 5.04 -8.04 -0.72
CA PHE A 128 3.99 -7.66 0.22
C PHE A 128 4.19 -8.39 1.54
N ASN A 129 4.02 -7.66 2.64
CA ASN A 129 4.14 -8.20 3.98
C ASN A 129 2.85 -7.95 4.77
N ALA A 130 2.32 -8.99 5.40
CA ALA A 130 1.17 -8.87 6.27
C ALA A 130 1.33 -9.68 7.55
N ASP A 131 0.63 -9.25 8.61
CA ASP A 131 0.39 -10.09 9.77
C ASP A 131 -0.39 -11.34 9.34
N VAL A 132 0.03 -12.53 9.76
CA VAL A 132 -0.66 -13.79 9.40
C VAL A 132 -2.13 -13.80 9.83
N ARG A 133 -2.51 -13.00 10.83
CA ARG A 133 -3.89 -12.83 11.31
C ARG A 133 -4.72 -11.90 10.42
N ASN A 134 -4.09 -11.14 9.52
CA ASN A 134 -4.78 -10.21 8.62
C ASN A 134 -5.24 -10.92 7.35
N GLU A 135 -6.21 -11.82 7.51
CA GLU A 135 -6.74 -12.64 6.41
C GLU A 135 -7.27 -11.80 5.25
N LYS A 136 -7.91 -10.65 5.55
CA LYS A 136 -8.42 -9.72 4.51
C LYS A 136 -7.29 -9.20 3.62
N SER A 137 -6.17 -8.79 4.22
CA SER A 137 -5.01 -8.31 3.46
C SER A 137 -4.39 -9.43 2.63
N ILE A 138 -4.22 -10.61 3.24
CA ILE A 138 -3.65 -11.78 2.56
C ILE A 138 -4.52 -12.18 1.37
N PHE A 139 -5.84 -12.26 1.56
CA PHE A 139 -6.78 -12.55 0.48
C PHE A 139 -6.70 -11.49 -0.64
N ALA A 140 -6.67 -10.20 -0.27
CA ALA A 140 -6.57 -9.12 -1.25
C ALA A 140 -5.29 -9.24 -2.09
N MET A 141 -4.13 -9.52 -1.49
CA MET A 141 -2.86 -9.70 -2.19
C MET A 141 -2.88 -10.94 -3.11
N LYS A 142 -3.38 -12.07 -2.62
CA LYS A 142 -3.56 -13.29 -3.46
C LYS A 142 -4.51 -13.04 -4.63
N SER A 143 -5.58 -12.26 -4.45
CA SER A 143 -6.52 -11.91 -5.51
C SER A 143 -5.91 -11.06 -6.63
N LEU A 144 -4.77 -10.41 -6.35
CA LEU A 144 -3.95 -9.69 -7.33
C LEU A 144 -2.97 -10.62 -8.06
N GLY A 145 -2.86 -11.89 -7.68
CA GLY A 145 -1.90 -12.83 -8.23
C GLY A 145 -0.59 -12.94 -7.44
N ALA A 146 -0.50 -12.34 -6.25
CA ALA A 146 0.70 -12.48 -5.43
C ALA A 146 0.82 -13.92 -4.88
N GLU A 147 2.00 -14.50 -5.02
CA GLU A 147 2.34 -15.83 -4.52
C GLU A 147 2.93 -15.75 -3.12
N ALA A 148 2.55 -16.68 -2.23
CA ALA A 148 3.10 -16.77 -0.89
C ALA A 148 4.45 -17.49 -0.91
N GLU A 149 5.48 -16.86 -0.36
CA GLU A 149 6.84 -17.42 -0.32
C GLU A 149 7.18 -18.03 1.03
N GLY A 150 6.53 -17.61 2.11
CA GLY A 150 6.76 -18.15 3.41
C GLY A 150 6.28 -17.27 4.56
N VAL A 151 6.53 -17.75 5.78
CA VAL A 151 6.19 -17.04 7.01
C VAL A 151 7.45 -16.82 7.85
N LEU A 152 7.72 -15.56 8.16
CA LEU A 152 8.76 -15.15 9.08
C LEU A 152 8.18 -15.16 10.50
N ARG A 153 8.58 -16.14 11.30
CA ARG A 153 8.09 -16.29 12.68
C ARG A 153 8.71 -15.22 13.59
N LYS A 154 7.88 -14.63 14.48
CA LYS A 154 8.28 -13.58 15.44
C LYS A 154 9.07 -12.44 14.79
N HIS A 155 8.63 -12.02 13.60
CA HIS A 155 9.38 -11.10 12.74
C HIS A 155 9.35 -9.66 13.25
N THR A 156 8.26 -9.23 13.88
CA THR A 156 8.09 -7.82 14.26
C THR A 156 7.29 -7.72 15.56
N ILE A 157 7.73 -6.84 16.47
CA ILE A 157 6.98 -6.51 17.68
C ILE A 157 6.04 -5.35 17.34
N LEU A 158 4.73 -5.56 17.53
CA LEU A 158 3.71 -4.53 17.35
C LEU A 158 3.69 -3.56 18.54
N PRO A 159 3.08 -2.37 18.40
CA PRO A 159 2.99 -1.37 19.48
C PRO A 159 2.32 -1.88 20.77
N ASP A 160 1.49 -2.89 20.69
CA ASP A 160 0.84 -3.57 21.82
C ASP A 160 1.72 -4.64 22.50
N GLY A 161 2.95 -4.83 22.02
CA GLY A 161 3.91 -5.83 22.50
C GLY A 161 3.73 -7.22 21.86
N TYR A 162 2.74 -7.42 20.99
CA TYR A 162 2.56 -8.70 20.31
C TYR A 162 3.68 -8.95 19.31
N CYS A 163 4.30 -10.12 19.42
CA CYS A 163 5.35 -10.56 18.50
C CYS A 163 4.72 -11.24 17.28
N ARG A 164 4.61 -10.48 16.19
CA ARG A 164 3.90 -10.84 14.96
C ARG A 164 4.69 -11.81 14.10
N ASP A 165 4.02 -12.83 13.58
CA ASP A 165 4.48 -13.58 12.43
C ASP A 165 4.05 -12.83 11.14
N THR A 166 4.96 -12.77 10.17
CA THR A 166 4.72 -12.05 8.91
C THR A 166 4.72 -13.02 7.74
N ILE A 167 3.61 -13.09 7.01
CA ILE A 167 3.58 -13.74 5.71
C ILE A 167 4.19 -12.83 4.66
N VAL A 168 5.06 -13.40 3.83
CA VAL A 168 5.69 -12.74 2.68
C VAL A 168 5.05 -13.26 1.42
N LEU A 169 4.58 -12.34 0.57
CA LEU A 169 4.06 -12.64 -0.75
C LEU A 169 4.78 -11.76 -1.78
N SER A 170 4.78 -12.17 -3.05
CA SER A 170 5.38 -11.36 -4.13
C SER A 170 4.65 -11.48 -5.44
N ILE A 171 4.89 -10.51 -6.31
CA ILE A 171 4.61 -10.54 -7.75
C ILE A 171 5.93 -10.26 -8.46
N LEU A 172 6.25 -11.06 -9.48
CA LEU A 172 7.43 -10.88 -10.31
C LEU A 172 7.06 -10.15 -11.60
N LYS A 173 8.03 -9.47 -12.22
CA LYS A 173 7.86 -8.77 -13.49
C LYS A 173 7.45 -9.74 -14.61
N ASP A 174 8.00 -10.94 -14.60
CA ASP A 174 7.69 -11.96 -15.62
C ASP A 174 6.22 -12.36 -15.56
N ASP A 175 5.67 -12.55 -14.36
CA ASP A 175 4.24 -12.87 -14.18
C ASP A 175 3.36 -11.70 -14.61
N TRP A 176 3.79 -10.47 -14.27
CA TRP A 176 3.11 -9.25 -14.67
C TRP A 176 3.01 -9.12 -16.20
N ASN A 177 4.12 -9.32 -16.90
CA ASN A 177 4.21 -9.18 -18.34
C ASN A 177 3.52 -10.33 -19.11
N LYS A 178 3.46 -11.53 -18.53
CA LYS A 178 2.84 -12.70 -19.16
C LYS A 178 1.33 -12.49 -19.37
N ASP A 179 0.59 -12.30 -18.30
CA ASP A 179 -0.87 -12.16 -18.39
C ASP A 179 -1.51 -11.43 -17.20
N LEU A 180 -0.77 -11.24 -16.10
CA LEU A 180 -1.35 -10.74 -14.86
C LEU A 180 -1.83 -9.30 -14.98
N SER A 181 -1.08 -8.44 -15.66
CA SER A 181 -1.45 -7.04 -15.89
C SER A 181 -2.79 -6.93 -16.63
N GLU A 182 -2.97 -7.74 -17.68
CA GLU A 182 -4.20 -7.75 -18.46
C GLU A 182 -5.38 -8.32 -17.68
N LYS A 183 -5.18 -9.42 -16.95
CA LYS A 183 -6.19 -9.99 -16.05
C LYS A 183 -6.67 -9.00 -14.98
N LEU A 184 -5.75 -8.23 -14.42
CA LEU A 184 -6.11 -7.21 -13.43
C LEU A 184 -6.81 -6.02 -14.09
N ARG A 185 -6.36 -5.57 -15.26
CA ARG A 185 -6.99 -4.51 -16.02
C ARG A 185 -8.44 -4.83 -16.36
N GLN A 186 -8.73 -6.07 -16.81
CA GLN A 186 -10.09 -6.53 -17.09
C GLN A 186 -11.01 -6.52 -15.86
N LYS A 187 -10.49 -6.74 -14.66
CA LYS A 187 -11.27 -6.63 -13.41
C LYS A 187 -11.60 -5.19 -13.01
N LEU A 188 -11.02 -4.21 -13.69
CA LEU A 188 -11.25 -2.79 -13.43
C LEU A 188 -12.21 -2.13 -14.44
N VAL A 189 -12.53 -2.81 -15.51
CA VAL A 189 -13.53 -2.35 -16.51
C VAL A 189 -14.96 -2.43 -15.97
#